data_f820c9b7662fffbea05a07c81887bfa6
#
_entry.id   f820c9b7662fffbea05a07c81887bfa6
#
_cell.length_a   1.000
_cell.length_b   1.000
_cell.length_c   1.000
_cell.angle_alpha   90.00
_cell.angle_beta   90.00
_cell.angle_gamma   90.00
#
_symmetry.space_group_name_H-M   'P 1'
#
loop_
_entity.id
_entity.type
_entity.pdbx_description
1 polymer ?
#
loop_
_entity_poly.entity_id
_entity_poly.type
_entity_poly.pdbx_seq_one_letter_code
_entity_poly.pdbx_strand_id
1 'polypeptide(L)'
;MYEQKPSAFRRFFSGIWSVIDTSRRVVLNLIFLLLLVLVIAAIFSGSPPRIEEKTSLVLNFKGPLVEQRSGSPRDRLLSEIGSAAGNQTQLRDVLAVLDTAAKDSRISSAVLILDEFGGGGLASLREVAAALERFKAAGKPVVAWGGDFNQRRYFLAAHASEVLLHPMGGVMLEGYGGYRNYYKDALDRLGINANVIRVGTYKNFGEPFFANAPSKATLESESFLYTDLWNTYT
;
A
#
# COMPACT_ATOMS: atom_id res chain seq x y z
N MET A 1 32.63 -68.51 25.74
CA MET A 1 32.68 -67.08 25.40
C MET A 1 32.72 -66.33 26.70
N TYR A 2 33.90 -65.88 27.18
CA TYR A 2 34.01 -65.15 28.46
C TYR A 2 33.66 -63.69 28.28
N GLU A 3 32.54 -63.25 28.84
CA GLU A 3 32.22 -61.82 28.95
C GLU A 3 33.18 -61.19 29.99
N GLN A 4 34.11 -60.39 29.50
CA GLN A 4 34.96 -59.59 30.37
C GLN A 4 34.15 -58.51 31.09
N LYS A 5 33.96 -58.65 32.38
CA LYS A 5 33.34 -57.60 33.23
C LYS A 5 34.15 -56.30 33.08
N PRO A 6 33.52 -55.16 32.77
CA PRO A 6 34.22 -53.88 32.65
C PRO A 6 34.91 -53.50 33.96
N SER A 7 36.15 -53.00 33.85
CA SER A 7 36.98 -52.63 35.01
C SER A 7 36.26 -51.54 35.85
N ALA A 8 36.50 -51.56 37.19
CA ALA A 8 35.91 -50.58 38.11
C ALA A 8 36.15 -49.12 37.65
N PHE A 9 37.32 -48.84 37.08
CA PHE A 9 37.71 -47.56 36.51
C PHE A 9 36.79 -47.11 35.36
N ARG A 10 36.44 -48.01 34.44
CA ARG A 10 35.53 -47.73 33.34
C ARG A 10 34.10 -47.46 33.79
N ARG A 11 33.64 -48.14 34.85
CA ARG A 11 32.31 -47.85 35.47
C ARG A 11 32.28 -46.50 36.15
N PHE A 12 33.36 -46.11 36.81
CA PHE A 12 33.43 -44.79 37.47
C PHE A 12 33.39 -43.64 36.45
N PHE A 13 34.19 -43.71 35.40
CA PHE A 13 34.17 -42.68 34.34
C PHE A 13 32.86 -42.65 33.53
N SER A 14 32.22 -43.80 33.26
CA SER A 14 30.91 -43.84 32.60
C SER A 14 29.82 -43.25 33.46
N GLY A 15 29.91 -43.42 34.80
CA GLY A 15 29.00 -42.78 35.77
C GLY A 15 29.11 -41.25 35.75
N ILE A 16 30.35 -40.74 35.84
CA ILE A 16 30.61 -39.29 35.75
C ILE A 16 30.11 -38.74 34.42
N TRP A 17 30.40 -39.40 33.30
CA TRP A 17 29.96 -38.98 31.99
C TRP A 17 28.42 -38.95 31.86
N SER A 18 27.75 -39.97 32.40
CA SER A 18 26.27 -40.01 32.42
C SER A 18 25.67 -38.86 33.22
N VAL A 19 26.25 -38.51 34.36
CA VAL A 19 25.80 -37.37 35.19
C VAL A 19 25.99 -36.06 34.43
N ILE A 20 27.17 -35.86 33.81
CA ILE A 20 27.44 -34.65 33.00
C ILE A 20 26.48 -34.54 31.81
N ASP A 21 26.27 -35.64 31.06
CA ASP A 21 25.37 -35.61 29.89
C ASP A 21 23.89 -35.38 30.30
N THR A 22 23.45 -35.99 31.41
CA THR A 22 22.14 -35.78 31.95
C THR A 22 21.97 -34.33 32.42
N SER A 23 22.91 -33.77 33.16
CA SER A 23 22.89 -32.38 33.60
C SER A 23 22.86 -31.41 32.43
N ARG A 24 23.65 -31.66 31.39
CA ARG A 24 23.65 -30.87 30.17
C ARG A 24 22.26 -30.85 29.48
N ARG A 25 21.64 -32.03 29.34
CA ARG A 25 20.32 -32.19 28.76
C ARG A 25 19.24 -31.43 29.58
N VAL A 26 19.29 -31.57 30.88
CA VAL A 26 18.35 -30.86 31.76
C VAL A 26 18.52 -29.35 31.63
N VAL A 27 19.73 -28.83 31.67
CA VAL A 27 20.01 -27.40 31.53
C VAL A 27 19.55 -26.89 30.17
N LEU A 28 19.87 -27.59 29.08
CA LEU A 28 19.44 -27.19 27.72
C LEU A 28 17.92 -27.20 27.58
N ASN A 29 17.23 -28.21 28.14
CA ASN A 29 15.78 -28.28 28.13
C ASN A 29 15.13 -27.15 28.93
N LEU A 30 15.70 -26.78 30.09
CA LEU A 30 15.23 -25.64 30.88
C LEU A 30 15.43 -24.32 30.16
N ILE A 31 16.58 -24.11 29.51
CA ILE A 31 16.85 -22.93 28.69
C ILE A 31 15.84 -22.87 27.53
N PHE A 32 15.62 -23.98 26.83
CA PHE A 32 14.63 -24.05 25.76
C PHE A 32 13.23 -23.71 26.23
N LEU A 33 12.82 -24.28 27.36
CA LEU A 33 11.50 -24.04 27.95
C LEU A 33 11.34 -22.58 28.41
N LEU A 34 12.39 -21.99 28.99
CA LEU A 34 12.42 -20.58 29.34
C LEU A 34 12.27 -19.68 28.10
N LEU A 35 13.03 -19.96 27.04
CA LEU A 35 12.93 -19.22 25.77
C LEU A 35 11.55 -19.37 25.14
N LEU A 36 10.99 -20.59 25.16
CA LEU A 36 9.63 -20.83 24.67
C LEU A 36 8.59 -20.02 25.45
N VAL A 37 8.68 -19.99 26.77
CA VAL A 37 7.79 -19.19 27.62
C VAL A 37 7.96 -17.69 27.34
N LEU A 38 9.20 -17.20 27.16
CA LEU A 38 9.46 -15.80 26.80
C LEU A 38 8.87 -15.45 25.43
N VAL A 39 9.01 -16.33 24.44
CA VAL A 39 8.41 -16.13 23.10
C VAL A 39 6.88 -16.10 23.19
N ILE A 40 6.29 -17.05 23.90
CA ILE A 40 4.84 -17.09 24.12
C ILE A 40 4.39 -15.82 24.88
N ALA A 41 5.08 -15.44 25.95
CA ALA A 41 4.79 -14.21 26.67
C ALA A 41 4.89 -12.98 25.79
N ALA A 42 5.91 -12.88 24.92
CA ALA A 42 6.06 -11.77 23.97
C ALA A 42 4.91 -11.70 22.96
N ILE A 43 4.44 -12.85 22.45
CA ILE A 43 3.29 -12.93 21.54
C ILE A 43 1.99 -12.49 22.23
N PHE A 44 1.79 -12.87 23.48
CA PHE A 44 0.56 -12.56 24.23
C PHE A 44 0.63 -11.25 25.05
N SER A 45 1.81 -10.64 25.22
CA SER A 45 1.98 -9.37 25.94
C SER A 45 1.52 -8.14 25.18
N GLY A 46 1.24 -8.28 23.87
CA GLY A 46 0.67 -7.22 23.06
C GLY A 46 -0.80 -7.00 23.39
N SER A 47 -1.10 -6.37 24.53
CA SER A 47 -2.46 -5.85 24.72
C SER A 47 -2.76 -4.83 23.64
N PRO A 48 -3.87 -4.98 22.90
CA PRO A 48 -4.24 -3.95 21.91
C PRO A 48 -4.35 -2.61 22.64
N PRO A 49 -3.87 -1.51 22.05
CA PRO A 49 -3.96 -0.19 22.67
C PRO A 49 -5.43 0.09 23.02
N ARG A 50 -5.67 0.52 24.27
CA ARG A 50 -7.02 0.90 24.69
C ARG A 50 -7.38 2.19 23.97
N ILE A 51 -8.44 2.14 23.17
CA ILE A 51 -9.00 3.33 22.52
C ILE A 51 -9.75 4.10 23.61
N GLU A 52 -9.28 5.30 23.92
CA GLU A 52 -9.94 6.22 24.85
C GLU A 52 -11.11 6.92 24.17
N GLU A 53 -12.00 7.52 24.97
CA GLU A 53 -13.09 8.34 24.44
C GLU A 53 -12.55 9.60 23.76
N LYS A 54 -13.22 10.05 22.69
CA LYS A 54 -12.82 11.20 21.87
C LYS A 54 -11.46 11.06 21.16
N THR A 55 -11.08 9.82 20.87
CA THR A 55 -9.87 9.56 20.07
C THR A 55 -10.08 9.97 18.62
N SER A 56 -9.03 10.54 17.99
CA SER A 56 -8.99 10.80 16.56
C SER A 56 -8.32 9.63 15.81
N LEU A 57 -8.95 9.17 14.73
CA LEU A 57 -8.37 8.18 13.83
C LEU A 57 -7.32 8.85 12.93
N VAL A 58 -6.07 8.39 12.97
CA VAL A 58 -5.04 8.87 12.05
C VAL A 58 -4.88 7.89 10.89
N LEU A 59 -5.21 8.36 9.69
CA LEU A 59 -5.02 7.65 8.43
C LEU A 59 -3.78 8.21 7.72
N ASN A 60 -2.63 7.60 7.97
CA ASN A 60 -1.38 7.95 7.31
C ASN A 60 -1.14 7.03 6.12
N PHE A 61 -1.49 7.47 4.92
CA PHE A 61 -1.33 6.69 3.71
C PHE A 61 0.12 6.72 3.22
N LYS A 62 0.65 5.53 2.96
CA LYS A 62 2.04 5.37 2.49
C LYS A 62 2.07 4.59 1.19
N GLY A 63 2.82 5.13 0.22
CA GLY A 63 2.93 4.54 -1.11
C GLY A 63 1.61 4.50 -1.88
N PRO A 64 1.52 3.69 -2.94
CA PRO A 64 0.32 3.60 -3.77
C PRO A 64 -0.84 2.89 -3.05
N LEU A 65 -2.06 3.34 -3.37
CA LEU A 65 -3.30 2.65 -3.02
C LEU A 65 -3.49 1.47 -3.97
N VAL A 66 -3.56 0.26 -3.42
CA VAL A 66 -3.66 -0.99 -4.18
C VAL A 66 -4.82 -1.85 -3.67
N GLU A 67 -5.46 -2.60 -4.56
CA GLU A 67 -6.48 -3.58 -4.19
C GLU A 67 -5.84 -4.81 -3.52
N GLN A 68 -4.71 -5.27 -4.07
CA GLN A 68 -3.92 -6.36 -3.53
C GLN A 68 -2.46 -5.94 -3.38
N ARG A 69 -1.88 -6.23 -2.22
CA ARG A 69 -0.46 -5.99 -1.99
C ARG A 69 0.38 -6.92 -2.85
N SER A 70 1.40 -6.38 -3.50
CA SER A 70 2.38 -7.13 -4.27
C SER A 70 3.33 -7.91 -3.34
N GLY A 71 3.91 -9.00 -3.86
CA GLY A 71 4.94 -9.80 -3.17
C GLY A 71 4.39 -11.00 -2.40
N SER A 72 5.31 -11.93 -2.06
CA SER A 72 5.02 -13.10 -1.25
C SER A 72 4.83 -12.74 0.23
N PRO A 73 4.22 -13.60 1.05
CA PRO A 73 4.13 -13.39 2.50
C PRO A 73 5.50 -13.16 3.16
N ARG A 74 6.56 -13.80 2.62
CA ARG A 74 7.93 -13.61 3.08
C ARG A 74 8.47 -12.21 2.77
N ASP A 75 8.19 -11.70 1.56
CA ASP A 75 8.64 -10.37 1.14
C ASP A 75 7.97 -9.29 1.99
N ARG A 76 6.70 -9.52 2.39
CA ARG A 76 5.96 -8.62 3.31
C ARG A 76 6.60 -8.56 4.70
N LEU A 77 6.93 -9.70 5.28
CA LEU A 77 7.62 -9.76 6.58
C LEU A 77 8.98 -9.08 6.52
N LEU A 78 9.73 -9.28 5.43
CA LEU A 78 11.03 -8.63 5.24
C LEU A 78 10.89 -7.12 5.03
N SER A 79 9.82 -6.66 4.36
CA SER A 79 9.57 -5.22 4.18
C SER A 79 9.09 -4.53 5.47
N GLU A 80 8.44 -5.25 6.37
CA GLU A 80 8.07 -4.72 7.70
C GLU A 80 9.28 -4.58 8.63
N ILE A 81 10.30 -5.44 8.47
CA ILE A 81 11.54 -5.41 9.26
C ILE A 81 12.56 -4.45 8.64
N GLY A 82 12.59 -4.33 7.32
CA GLY A 82 13.49 -3.47 6.56
C GLY A 82 12.73 -2.31 5.94
N SER A 83 12.92 -1.11 6.44
CA SER A 83 12.22 0.14 6.12
C SER A 83 12.26 0.62 4.65
N ALA A 84 12.54 -0.22 3.66
CA ALA A 84 12.90 0.25 2.33
C ALA A 84 12.10 -0.28 1.13
N ALA A 85 11.29 -1.32 1.24
CA ALA A 85 10.67 -1.88 0.04
C ALA A 85 9.17 -2.15 0.23
N GLY A 86 8.35 -1.24 -0.29
CA GLY A 86 6.98 -1.58 -0.62
C GLY A 86 5.90 -1.14 0.35
N ASN A 87 6.01 0.05 0.93
CA ASN A 87 4.87 0.66 1.58
C ASN A 87 3.72 0.78 0.57
N GLN A 88 2.68 -0.01 0.77
CA GLN A 88 1.46 0.01 -0.03
C GLN A 88 0.27 0.16 0.91
N THR A 89 -0.61 1.08 0.59
CA THR A 89 -1.89 1.23 1.30
C THR A 89 -2.91 0.31 0.64
N GLN A 90 -3.46 -0.66 1.38
CA GLN A 90 -4.44 -1.57 0.81
C GLN A 90 -5.86 -1.00 0.92
N LEU A 91 -6.57 -0.93 -0.19
CA LEU A 91 -7.92 -0.36 -0.27
C LEU A 91 -8.88 -1.02 0.73
N ARG A 92 -8.94 -2.33 0.77
CA ARG A 92 -9.83 -3.09 1.67
C ARG A 92 -9.61 -2.72 3.14
N ASP A 93 -8.36 -2.54 3.55
CA ASP A 93 -8.03 -2.22 4.95
C ASP A 93 -8.47 -0.79 5.29
N VAL A 94 -8.29 0.16 4.38
CA VAL A 94 -8.77 1.54 4.53
C VAL A 94 -10.30 1.59 4.69
N LEU A 95 -11.02 0.89 3.80
CA LEU A 95 -12.49 0.84 3.85
C LEU A 95 -12.98 0.21 5.16
N ALA A 96 -12.39 -0.92 5.57
CA ALA A 96 -12.76 -1.61 6.81
C ALA A 96 -12.50 -0.75 8.06
N VAL A 97 -11.37 -0.03 8.09
CA VAL A 97 -11.02 0.88 9.19
C VAL A 97 -12.01 2.04 9.27
N LEU A 98 -12.32 2.70 8.14
CA LEU A 98 -13.26 3.81 8.09
C LEU A 98 -14.68 3.37 8.49
N ASP A 99 -15.18 2.25 7.96
CA ASP A 99 -16.50 1.73 8.25
C ASP A 99 -16.65 1.27 9.71
N THR A 100 -15.58 0.73 10.30
CA THR A 100 -15.55 0.35 11.73
C THR A 100 -15.51 1.59 12.61
N ALA A 101 -14.62 2.54 12.30
CA ALA A 101 -14.45 3.77 13.07
C ALA A 101 -15.68 4.69 12.99
N ALA A 102 -16.41 4.66 11.89
CA ALA A 102 -17.68 5.40 11.76
C ALA A 102 -18.71 4.96 12.82
N LYS A 103 -18.71 3.67 13.19
CA LYS A 103 -19.64 3.05 14.16
C LYS A 103 -19.13 3.09 15.60
N ASP A 104 -17.84 3.29 15.83
CA ASP A 104 -17.25 3.29 17.16
C ASP A 104 -17.44 4.65 17.84
N SER A 105 -18.22 4.69 18.92
CA SER A 105 -18.52 5.92 19.67
C SER A 105 -17.28 6.58 20.30
N ARG A 106 -16.21 5.84 20.51
CA ARG A 106 -14.94 6.35 21.07
C ARG A 106 -14.16 7.18 20.05
N ILE A 107 -14.40 6.97 18.75
CA ILE A 107 -13.76 7.73 17.67
C ILE A 107 -14.61 8.97 17.38
N SER A 108 -14.04 10.16 17.51
CA SER A 108 -14.73 11.44 17.33
C SER A 108 -14.40 12.13 16.02
N SER A 109 -13.27 11.84 15.41
CA SER A 109 -12.79 12.50 14.18
C SER A 109 -11.77 11.65 13.45
N ALA A 110 -11.37 12.04 12.25
CA ALA A 110 -10.26 11.46 11.54
C ALA A 110 -9.28 12.53 11.00
N VAL A 111 -8.00 12.19 10.97
CA VAL A 111 -6.94 12.97 10.32
C VAL A 111 -6.39 12.16 9.18
N LEU A 112 -6.42 12.70 7.98
CA LEU A 112 -5.92 12.10 6.75
C LEU A 112 -4.59 12.74 6.37
N ILE A 113 -3.49 12.00 6.48
CA ILE A 113 -2.13 12.45 6.14
C ILE A 113 -1.77 11.89 4.78
N LEU A 114 -1.45 12.78 3.82
CA LEU A 114 -1.25 12.43 2.41
C LEU A 114 0.17 12.67 1.88
N ASP A 115 1.13 13.07 2.73
CA ASP A 115 2.49 13.41 2.30
C ASP A 115 3.23 12.25 1.61
N GLU A 116 3.12 11.05 2.18
CA GLU A 116 3.75 9.85 1.64
C GLU A 116 2.81 9.06 0.70
N PHE A 117 1.61 9.59 0.42
CA PHE A 117 0.65 8.90 -0.43
C PHE A 117 1.07 8.94 -1.90
N GLY A 118 1.29 7.78 -2.50
CA GLY A 118 1.69 7.62 -3.89
C GLY A 118 0.53 7.73 -4.91
N GLY A 119 -0.70 7.94 -4.44
CA GLY A 119 -1.88 7.97 -5.29
C GLY A 119 -2.47 6.58 -5.55
N GLY A 120 -3.42 6.52 -6.47
CA GLY A 120 -4.13 5.28 -6.85
C GLY A 120 -4.94 5.48 -8.13
N GLY A 121 -5.58 4.42 -8.62
CA GLY A 121 -6.56 4.51 -9.68
C GLY A 121 -7.78 5.33 -9.26
N LEU A 122 -8.41 6.07 -10.19
CA LEU A 122 -9.57 6.91 -9.88
C LEU A 122 -10.71 6.10 -9.24
N ALA A 123 -10.94 4.87 -9.70
CA ALA A 123 -11.96 3.97 -9.12
C ALA A 123 -11.70 3.71 -7.63
N SER A 124 -10.48 3.31 -7.27
CA SER A 124 -10.10 3.05 -5.87
C SER A 124 -10.14 4.33 -5.02
N LEU A 125 -9.73 5.47 -5.59
CA LEU A 125 -9.85 6.77 -4.91
C LEU A 125 -11.30 7.14 -4.60
N ARG A 126 -12.23 6.87 -5.53
CA ARG A 126 -13.68 7.10 -5.33
C ARG A 126 -14.25 6.24 -4.20
N GLU A 127 -13.80 5.00 -4.07
CA GLU A 127 -14.25 4.14 -2.97
C GLU A 127 -13.81 4.69 -1.61
N VAL A 128 -12.56 5.16 -1.51
CA VAL A 128 -12.06 5.81 -0.30
C VAL A 128 -12.84 7.10 -0.03
N ALA A 129 -13.07 7.93 -1.05
CA ALA A 129 -13.85 9.16 -0.94
C ALA A 129 -15.26 8.86 -0.42
N ALA A 130 -15.95 7.88 -0.99
CA ALA A 130 -17.26 7.46 -0.51
C ALA A 130 -17.25 6.96 0.94
N ALA A 131 -16.17 6.29 1.37
CA ALA A 131 -16.03 5.89 2.77
C ALA A 131 -15.78 7.08 3.71
N LEU A 132 -15.02 8.09 3.27
CA LEU A 132 -14.85 9.35 4.00
C LEU A 132 -16.19 10.10 4.13
N GLU A 133 -17.00 10.14 3.08
CA GLU A 133 -18.34 10.73 3.13
C GLU A 133 -19.26 10.00 4.13
N ARG A 134 -19.21 8.66 4.14
CA ARG A 134 -19.98 7.88 5.15
C ARG A 134 -19.50 8.16 6.57
N PHE A 135 -18.19 8.31 6.77
CA PHE A 135 -17.62 8.66 8.06
C PHE A 135 -18.09 10.06 8.53
N LYS A 136 -18.11 11.05 7.63
CA LYS A 136 -18.64 12.40 7.90
C LYS A 136 -20.14 12.37 8.18
N ALA A 137 -20.91 11.56 7.44
CA ALA A 137 -22.35 11.40 7.66
C ALA A 137 -22.68 10.79 9.04
N ALA A 138 -21.74 10.08 9.68
CA ALA A 138 -21.84 9.64 11.07
C ALA A 138 -21.56 10.77 12.09
N GLY A 139 -21.44 12.02 11.65
CA GLY A 139 -21.20 13.19 12.50
C GLY A 139 -19.73 13.37 12.92
N LYS A 140 -18.79 12.72 12.25
CA LYS A 140 -17.37 12.73 12.60
C LYS A 140 -16.56 13.50 11.55
N PRO A 141 -16.00 14.67 11.89
CA PRO A 141 -15.23 15.47 10.94
C PRO A 141 -13.94 14.77 10.52
N VAL A 142 -13.52 15.05 9.29
CA VAL A 142 -12.24 14.61 8.71
C VAL A 142 -11.40 15.83 8.41
N VAL A 143 -10.16 15.86 8.86
CA VAL A 143 -9.17 16.90 8.53
C VAL A 143 -8.10 16.26 7.65
N ALA A 144 -7.90 16.81 6.46
CA ALA A 144 -6.81 16.40 5.58
C ALA A 144 -5.58 17.29 5.77
N TRP A 145 -4.41 16.70 5.86
CA TRP A 145 -3.14 17.39 5.97
C TRP A 145 -2.19 16.96 4.85
N GLY A 146 -1.48 17.92 4.28
CA GLY A 146 -0.39 17.67 3.34
C GLY A 146 0.56 18.85 3.17
N GLY A 147 1.84 18.54 2.90
CA GLY A 147 2.84 19.51 2.53
C GLY A 147 2.60 20.06 1.13
N ASP A 148 2.16 19.21 0.21
CA ASP A 148 1.71 19.54 -1.15
C ASP A 148 0.65 18.53 -1.63
N PHE A 149 -0.17 18.94 -2.57
CA PHE A 149 -1.17 18.08 -3.17
C PHE A 149 -1.01 18.01 -4.70
N ASN A 150 -0.72 16.83 -5.24
CA ASN A 150 -1.00 16.54 -6.63
C ASN A 150 -2.48 16.21 -6.84
N GLN A 151 -2.91 16.08 -8.07
CA GLN A 151 -4.32 15.85 -8.42
C GLN A 151 -4.95 14.66 -7.67
N ARG A 152 -4.22 13.55 -7.47
CA ARG A 152 -4.75 12.35 -6.79
C ARG A 152 -4.87 12.54 -5.28
N ARG A 153 -3.88 13.20 -4.67
CA ARG A 153 -3.91 13.56 -3.24
C ARG A 153 -5.01 14.56 -2.96
N TYR A 154 -5.13 15.59 -3.81
CA TYR A 154 -6.15 16.60 -3.67
C TYR A 154 -7.57 16.05 -3.82
N PHE A 155 -7.77 15.06 -4.69
CA PHE A 155 -9.05 14.37 -4.81
C PHE A 155 -9.53 13.83 -3.47
N LEU A 156 -8.68 13.15 -2.72
CA LEU A 156 -9.05 12.65 -1.38
C LEU A 156 -9.17 13.79 -0.36
N ALA A 157 -8.25 14.75 -0.38
CA ALA A 157 -8.27 15.89 0.52
C ALA A 157 -9.57 16.72 0.37
N ALA A 158 -10.06 16.90 -0.85
CA ALA A 158 -11.29 17.64 -1.14
C ALA A 158 -12.55 16.99 -0.53
N HIS A 159 -12.52 15.68 -0.22
CA HIS A 159 -13.59 15.00 0.50
C HIS A 159 -13.50 15.13 2.02
N ALA A 160 -12.46 15.78 2.57
CA ALA A 160 -12.39 16.10 4.00
C ALA A 160 -13.33 17.25 4.38
N SER A 161 -13.57 17.41 5.68
CA SER A 161 -14.33 18.57 6.22
C SER A 161 -13.48 19.83 6.21
N GLU A 162 -12.16 19.67 6.36
CA GLU A 162 -11.19 20.75 6.36
C GLU A 162 -9.89 20.25 5.71
N VAL A 163 -9.26 21.13 4.92
CA VAL A 163 -7.99 20.84 4.25
C VAL A 163 -6.93 21.80 4.75
N LEU A 164 -5.89 21.27 5.36
CA LEU A 164 -4.73 22.00 5.83
C LEU A 164 -3.56 21.76 4.89
N LEU A 165 -3.12 22.81 4.23
CA LEU A 165 -1.95 22.82 3.36
C LEU A 165 -0.80 23.57 4.03
N HIS A 166 0.41 23.04 3.94
CA HIS A 166 1.61 23.74 4.43
C HIS A 166 1.74 25.11 3.72
N PRO A 167 2.10 26.20 4.42
CA PRO A 167 2.18 27.55 3.82
C PRO A 167 3.11 27.68 2.61
N MET A 168 4.12 26.83 2.51
CA MET A 168 5.03 26.76 1.35
C MET A 168 4.64 25.68 0.33
N GLY A 169 3.55 25.00 0.54
CA GLY A 169 3.04 23.96 -0.36
C GLY A 169 2.14 24.53 -1.45
N GLY A 170 1.73 23.66 -2.34
CA GLY A 170 0.84 24.00 -3.45
C GLY A 170 -0.09 22.87 -3.82
N VAL A 171 -1.08 23.18 -4.64
CA VAL A 171 -1.97 22.20 -5.27
C VAL A 171 -1.70 22.19 -6.76
N MET A 172 -1.32 21.04 -7.31
CA MET A 172 -1.07 20.84 -8.73
C MET A 172 -2.18 19.98 -9.33
N LEU A 173 -3.02 20.60 -10.15
CA LEU A 173 -4.05 19.92 -10.92
C LEU A 173 -3.62 19.89 -12.40
N GLU A 174 -3.37 18.70 -12.92
CA GLU A 174 -2.90 18.49 -14.30
C GLU A 174 -4.07 18.32 -15.27
N GLY A 175 -5.25 17.96 -14.76
CA GLY A 175 -6.40 17.57 -15.57
C GLY A 175 -6.24 16.18 -16.18
N TYR A 176 -7.08 15.88 -17.18
CA TYR A 176 -7.00 14.67 -17.98
C TYR A 176 -6.77 15.04 -19.44
N GLY A 177 -5.74 14.45 -20.03
CA GLY A 177 -5.35 14.71 -21.40
C GLY A 177 -3.98 14.11 -21.70
N GLY A 178 -3.52 14.30 -22.94
CA GLY A 178 -2.21 13.84 -23.35
C GLY A 178 -1.72 14.58 -24.57
N TYR A 179 -0.41 14.74 -24.67
CA TYR A 179 0.25 15.22 -25.87
C TYR A 179 0.75 14.02 -26.68
N ARG A 180 0.57 14.09 -28.00
CA ARG A 180 1.07 13.07 -28.93
C ARG A 180 1.90 13.75 -30.01
N ASN A 181 3.11 13.25 -30.23
CA ASN A 181 3.95 13.70 -31.34
C ASN A 181 3.49 13.04 -32.62
N TYR A 182 3.48 13.81 -33.75
CA TYR A 182 3.17 13.34 -35.09
C TYR A 182 4.45 13.38 -35.91
N TYR A 183 4.76 12.27 -36.55
CA TYR A 183 6.07 12.04 -37.20
C TYR A 183 5.99 12.02 -38.72
N LYS A 184 4.81 12.18 -39.31
CA LYS A 184 4.61 12.08 -40.78
C LYS A 184 5.60 12.93 -41.55
N ASP A 185 5.72 14.23 -41.24
CA ASP A 185 6.64 15.13 -41.96
C ASP A 185 8.11 14.73 -41.80
N ALA A 186 8.51 14.21 -40.66
CA ALA A 186 9.86 13.72 -40.45
C ALA A 186 10.14 12.45 -41.27
N LEU A 187 9.18 11.53 -41.30
CA LEU A 187 9.27 10.31 -42.10
C LEU A 187 9.32 10.62 -43.60
N ASP A 188 8.48 11.53 -44.08
CA ASP A 188 8.47 11.98 -45.47
C ASP A 188 9.83 12.57 -45.87
N ARG A 189 10.44 13.41 -45.04
CA ARG A 189 11.79 13.99 -45.29
C ARG A 189 12.90 12.94 -45.33
N LEU A 190 12.73 11.84 -44.59
CA LEU A 190 13.67 10.72 -44.59
C LEU A 190 13.38 9.70 -45.67
N GLY A 191 12.34 9.89 -46.51
CA GLY A 191 11.93 8.95 -47.54
C GLY A 191 11.34 7.64 -46.98
N ILE A 192 10.81 7.66 -45.73
CA ILE A 192 10.26 6.50 -45.06
C ILE A 192 8.73 6.51 -45.24
N ASN A 193 8.18 5.49 -45.87
CA ASN A 193 6.74 5.31 -46.02
C ASN A 193 6.19 4.43 -44.89
N ALA A 194 5.31 4.98 -44.07
CA ALA A 194 4.62 4.23 -42.99
C ALA A 194 3.34 3.59 -43.57
N ASN A 195 3.32 2.27 -43.69
CA ASN A 195 2.14 1.52 -44.12
C ASN A 195 1.34 1.05 -42.89
N VAL A 196 0.27 1.76 -42.56
CA VAL A 196 -0.59 1.45 -41.40
C VAL A 196 -1.87 0.79 -41.88
N ILE A 197 -2.07 -0.48 -41.49
CA ILE A 197 -3.31 -1.23 -41.73
C ILE A 197 -4.15 -1.14 -40.43
N ARG A 198 -5.33 -0.54 -40.53
CA ARG A 198 -6.26 -0.42 -39.38
C ARG A 198 -7.68 -0.79 -39.80
N VAL A 199 -8.42 -1.38 -38.84
CA VAL A 199 -9.83 -1.69 -38.99
C VAL A 199 -10.60 -1.01 -37.83
N GLY A 200 -11.56 -0.19 -38.17
CA GLY A 200 -12.38 0.58 -37.22
C GLY A 200 -12.03 2.06 -37.17
N THR A 201 -13.07 2.89 -37.07
CA THR A 201 -13.01 4.37 -37.15
C THR A 201 -12.14 4.97 -36.02
N TYR A 202 -12.23 4.44 -34.81
CA TYR A 202 -11.55 4.97 -33.63
C TYR A 202 -10.19 4.31 -33.32
N LYS A 203 -9.62 3.55 -34.28
CA LYS A 203 -8.28 2.96 -34.15
C LYS A 203 -7.21 3.98 -34.54
N ASN A 204 -6.80 4.80 -33.56
CA ASN A 204 -5.94 5.97 -33.78
C ASN A 204 -4.44 5.74 -33.47
N PHE A 205 -4.04 4.56 -32.98
CA PHE A 205 -2.66 4.27 -32.58
C PHE A 205 -1.62 4.59 -33.67
N GLY A 206 -1.95 4.31 -34.92
CA GLY A 206 -1.05 4.56 -36.08
C GLY A 206 -1.08 5.98 -36.61
N GLU A 207 -2.00 6.85 -36.22
CA GLU A 207 -2.13 8.21 -36.77
C GLU A 207 -0.84 9.02 -36.73
N PRO A 208 0.00 8.95 -35.67
CA PRO A 208 1.24 9.70 -35.65
C PRO A 208 2.21 9.44 -36.78
N PHE A 209 2.08 8.31 -37.47
CA PHE A 209 3.00 7.92 -38.53
C PHE A 209 2.50 8.30 -39.95
N PHE A 210 1.21 8.59 -40.12
CA PHE A 210 0.64 8.93 -41.42
C PHE A 210 -0.14 10.26 -41.47
N ALA A 211 -0.28 10.94 -40.31
CA ALA A 211 -0.94 12.23 -40.19
C ALA A 211 -0.06 13.22 -39.39
N ASN A 212 -0.36 14.53 -39.51
CA ASN A 212 0.34 15.60 -38.77
C ASN A 212 -0.50 16.16 -37.63
N ALA A 213 -1.73 15.65 -37.46
CA ALA A 213 -2.65 16.06 -36.41
C ALA A 213 -3.67 14.95 -36.15
N PRO A 214 -4.36 14.98 -35.00
CA PRO A 214 -5.42 14.02 -34.70
C PRO A 214 -6.60 14.17 -35.67
N SER A 215 -7.17 13.04 -36.07
CA SER A 215 -8.42 13.03 -36.85
C SER A 215 -9.61 13.46 -35.98
N LYS A 216 -10.74 13.83 -36.61
CA LYS A 216 -11.99 14.14 -35.92
C LYS A 216 -12.46 12.98 -35.06
N ALA A 217 -12.33 11.74 -35.53
CA ALA A 217 -12.69 10.54 -34.80
C ALA A 217 -11.80 10.35 -33.52
N THR A 218 -10.51 10.65 -33.64
CA THR A 218 -9.60 10.64 -32.48
C THR A 218 -10.01 11.68 -31.47
N LEU A 219 -10.25 12.93 -31.88
CA LEU A 219 -10.68 14.01 -31.00
C LEU A 219 -12.02 13.68 -30.31
N GLU A 220 -12.97 13.11 -31.05
CA GLU A 220 -14.27 12.68 -30.49
C GLU A 220 -14.08 11.63 -29.40
N SER A 221 -13.33 10.58 -29.69
CA SER A 221 -13.07 9.48 -28.73
C SER A 221 -12.30 9.95 -27.49
N GLU A 222 -11.28 10.76 -27.67
CA GLU A 222 -10.46 11.27 -26.56
C GLU A 222 -11.24 12.30 -25.73
N SER A 223 -12.02 13.18 -26.37
CA SER A 223 -12.88 14.14 -25.66
C SER A 223 -13.93 13.43 -24.81
N PHE A 224 -14.56 12.36 -25.33
CA PHE A 224 -15.51 11.56 -24.59
C PHE A 224 -14.87 10.98 -23.32
N LEU A 225 -13.72 10.33 -23.45
CA LEU A 225 -13.01 9.73 -22.33
C LEU A 225 -12.56 10.79 -21.30
N TYR A 226 -11.89 11.85 -21.76
CA TYR A 226 -11.33 12.84 -20.83
C TYR A 226 -12.41 13.69 -20.16
N THR A 227 -13.51 13.97 -20.83
CA THR A 227 -14.65 14.64 -20.23
C THR A 227 -15.29 13.78 -19.14
N ASP A 228 -15.49 12.49 -19.39
CA ASP A 228 -16.02 11.57 -18.39
C ASP A 228 -15.12 11.44 -17.16
N LEU A 229 -13.80 11.33 -17.38
CA LEU A 229 -12.83 11.31 -16.28
C LEU A 229 -12.84 12.62 -15.48
N TRP A 230 -12.95 13.76 -16.16
CA TRP A 230 -12.98 15.06 -15.52
C TRP A 230 -14.26 15.25 -14.72
N ASN A 231 -15.41 14.94 -15.30
CA ASN A 231 -16.70 14.99 -14.60
C ASN A 231 -16.78 14.02 -13.41
N THR A 232 -16.01 12.94 -13.47
CA THR A 232 -15.90 11.99 -12.33
C THR A 232 -15.00 12.55 -11.22
N TYR A 233 -14.03 13.39 -11.59
CA TYR A 233 -13.10 14.01 -10.66
C TYR A 233 -13.72 15.22 -9.94
N THR A 234 -14.49 16.04 -10.64
CA THR A 234 -15.15 17.26 -10.13
C THR A 234 -16.52 16.99 -9.55
#